data_fab77ae9658cf0989cf99b80f3ddda62
#
_entry.id   fab77ae9658cf0989cf99b80f3ddda62
#
_cell.length_a   1.000
_cell.length_b   1.000
_cell.length_c   1.000
_cell.angle_alpha   90.00
_cell.angle_beta   90.00
_cell.angle_gamma   90.00
#
_symmetry.space_group_name_H-M   'P 1'
#
loop_
_entity.id
_entity.type
_entity.pdbx_description
1 polymer ?
#
loop_
_entity_poly.entity_id
_entity_poly.type
_entity_poly.pdbx_seq_one_letter_code
_entity_poly.pdbx_strand_id
1 'polypeptide(L)'
;MAVIRCNSSIDSRYLFHIFTSKLFLLYLDTALNSSTINNLNFTVMKKFIFPVPPLPIQNEIVKMLDNFTELTAELTAELALRKKQYNFYRDSLLNFSQDVSSVEWKTLREISAHICSGGTPRKTNSAYYNGGTIPWLRTQEVAFNYIEKATSFITEEGLKNSSAKWIPVHCVIVAISGATAGRSAVNNIPITTNQHCCNFEINDEMADYKYVFYWVKSQYEQIKGLGRGARADLNADIIGSYPIPIPPLDVQQKIVSILDRFDTLCNDLTQGLPAEIAARKKQYEYYRDKLLTFRRK
;
A
#
# COMPACT_ATOMS: atom_id res chain seq x y z
N MET A 1 17.79 30.11 0.47
CA MET A 1 16.76 30.02 -0.59
C MET A 1 17.19 30.93 -1.72
N ALA A 2 17.27 30.46 -2.98
CA ALA A 2 17.60 31.28 -4.14
C ALA A 2 16.33 31.63 -4.91
N VAL A 3 16.16 32.88 -5.32
CA VAL A 3 15.05 33.35 -6.15
C VAL A 3 15.58 33.69 -7.53
N ILE A 4 14.99 33.12 -8.57
CA ILE A 4 15.34 33.38 -9.97
C ILE A 4 14.21 34.20 -10.58
N ARG A 5 14.58 35.35 -11.17
CA ARG A 5 13.65 36.19 -11.96
C ARG A 5 13.97 36.04 -13.45
N CYS A 6 12.97 35.66 -14.23
CA CYS A 6 13.09 35.57 -15.67
C CYS A 6 13.13 36.98 -16.29
N ASN A 7 13.87 37.13 -17.38
CA ASN A 7 13.77 38.30 -18.26
C ASN A 7 12.62 38.09 -19.26
N SER A 8 12.42 39.08 -20.16
CA SER A 8 11.34 39.06 -21.13
C SER A 8 11.42 37.99 -22.22
N SER A 9 12.51 37.22 -22.29
CA SER A 9 12.68 36.16 -23.30
C SER A 9 12.35 34.76 -22.76
N ILE A 10 12.09 34.62 -21.45
CA ILE A 10 11.86 33.32 -20.80
C ILE A 10 10.57 33.36 -19.99
N ASP A 11 9.66 32.45 -20.30
CA ASP A 11 8.48 32.19 -19.50
C ASP A 11 8.87 31.45 -18.20
N SER A 12 8.32 31.88 -17.05
CA SER A 12 8.68 31.33 -15.74
C SER A 12 8.20 29.89 -15.57
N ARG A 13 7.09 29.51 -16.17
CA ARG A 13 6.56 28.14 -16.15
C ARG A 13 7.41 27.22 -17.03
N TYR A 14 7.87 27.73 -18.20
CA TYR A 14 8.83 27.01 -19.02
C TYR A 14 10.11 26.71 -18.25
N LEU A 15 10.66 27.70 -17.54
CA LEU A 15 11.84 27.52 -16.71
C LEU A 15 11.59 26.51 -15.56
N PHE A 16 10.42 26.53 -14.96
CA PHE A 16 10.03 25.52 -13.96
C PHE A 16 10.08 24.10 -14.53
N HIS A 17 9.55 23.86 -15.73
CA HIS A 17 9.60 22.55 -16.38
C HIS A 17 11.03 22.14 -16.76
N ILE A 18 11.89 23.10 -17.15
CA ILE A 18 13.32 22.86 -17.37
C ILE A 18 13.98 22.36 -16.06
N PHE A 19 13.73 23.01 -14.93
CA PHE A 19 14.33 22.62 -13.64
C PHE A 19 13.80 21.29 -13.07
N THR A 20 12.67 20.83 -13.54
CA THR A 20 12.13 19.51 -13.15
C THR A 20 12.49 18.41 -14.17
N SER A 21 13.13 18.75 -15.30
CA SER A 21 13.45 17.84 -16.39
C SER A 21 14.68 16.95 -16.10
N LYS A 22 14.77 15.85 -16.84
CA LYS A 22 15.96 14.98 -16.82
C LYS A 22 17.24 15.73 -17.19
N LEU A 23 17.13 16.74 -18.08
CA LEU A 23 18.26 17.58 -18.46
C LEU A 23 18.91 18.27 -17.25
N PHE A 24 18.11 18.85 -16.37
CA PHE A 24 18.61 19.52 -15.17
C PHE A 24 19.09 18.52 -14.12
N LEU A 25 18.38 17.41 -13.93
CA LEU A 25 18.79 16.37 -12.97
C LEU A 25 20.15 15.75 -13.33
N LEU A 26 20.39 15.45 -14.60
CA LEU A 26 21.70 14.96 -15.08
C LEU A 26 22.79 16.00 -14.90
N TYR A 27 22.48 17.29 -15.16
CA TYR A 27 23.43 18.38 -14.87
C TYR A 27 23.79 18.43 -13.39
N LEU A 28 22.80 18.35 -12.50
CA LEU A 28 23.04 18.36 -11.04
C LEU A 28 23.89 17.16 -10.59
N ASP A 29 23.59 15.98 -11.09
CA ASP A 29 24.36 14.76 -10.78
C ASP A 29 25.84 14.95 -11.15
N THR A 30 26.12 15.48 -12.34
CA THR A 30 27.48 15.75 -12.79
C THR A 30 28.17 16.87 -11.99
N ALA A 31 27.44 17.95 -11.69
CA ALA A 31 27.99 19.13 -11.04
C ALA A 31 28.22 18.96 -9.54
N LEU A 32 27.43 18.10 -8.86
CA LEU A 32 27.50 17.91 -7.42
C LEU A 32 28.41 16.73 -7.03
N ASN A 33 28.54 15.70 -7.87
CA ASN A 33 29.44 14.56 -7.59
C ASN A 33 30.94 14.92 -7.68
N SER A 34 31.27 16.12 -8.12
CA SER A 34 32.66 16.63 -8.17
C SER A 34 33.10 17.36 -6.88
N SER A 35 32.23 17.50 -5.87
CA SER A 35 32.53 18.24 -4.65
C SER A 35 32.21 17.44 -3.38
N THR A 36 33.03 17.60 -2.36
CA THR A 36 32.91 16.93 -1.03
C THR A 36 31.67 17.39 -0.24
N ILE A 37 31.00 18.45 -0.66
CA ILE A 37 29.79 19.01 -0.04
C ILE A 37 28.77 19.25 -1.15
N ASN A 38 27.66 18.51 -1.12
CA ASN A 38 26.52 18.65 -2.07
C ASN A 38 25.74 19.95 -1.82
N ASN A 39 26.34 21.10 -2.07
CA ASN A 39 25.70 22.41 -1.96
C ASN A 39 25.34 22.96 -3.36
N LEU A 40 24.04 23.00 -3.66
CA LEU A 40 23.53 23.72 -4.80
C LEU A 40 23.63 25.24 -4.54
N ASN A 41 24.69 25.85 -5.04
CA ASN A 41 24.94 27.29 -4.91
C ASN A 41 24.68 28.04 -6.22
N PHE A 42 24.67 29.35 -6.17
CA PHE A 42 24.40 30.22 -7.30
C PHE A 42 25.42 30.06 -8.45
N THR A 43 26.66 29.72 -8.12
CA THR A 43 27.72 29.46 -9.11
C THR A 43 27.46 28.23 -9.94
N VAL A 44 26.94 27.16 -9.31
CA VAL A 44 26.52 25.95 -10.01
C VAL A 44 25.30 26.25 -10.89
N MET A 45 24.29 26.94 -10.36
CA MET A 45 23.09 27.28 -11.13
C MET A 45 23.37 28.11 -12.38
N LYS A 46 24.29 29.07 -12.31
CA LYS A 46 24.68 29.93 -13.46
C LYS A 46 25.34 29.18 -14.62
N LYS A 47 25.94 28.03 -14.35
CA LYS A 47 26.62 27.23 -15.39
C LYS A 47 25.67 26.28 -16.12
N PHE A 48 24.44 26.15 -15.66
CA PHE A 48 23.45 25.30 -16.33
C PHE A 48 23.00 25.95 -17.65
N ILE A 49 23.21 25.23 -18.75
CA ILE A 49 22.84 25.64 -20.10
C ILE A 49 21.62 24.84 -20.55
N PHE A 50 20.58 25.51 -20.95
CA PHE A 50 19.33 24.90 -21.43
C PHE A 50 18.82 25.62 -22.69
N PRO A 51 17.97 24.96 -23.52
CA PRO A 51 17.42 25.56 -24.72
C PRO A 51 16.39 26.65 -24.37
N VAL A 52 16.41 27.75 -25.14
CA VAL A 52 15.45 28.85 -25.02
C VAL A 52 14.82 29.10 -26.40
N PRO A 53 13.74 28.37 -26.75
CA PRO A 53 13.02 28.64 -28.00
C PRO A 53 12.25 29.96 -27.90
N PRO A 54 11.71 30.48 -29.04
CA PRO A 54 10.84 31.66 -29.02
C PRO A 54 9.65 31.49 -28.05
N LEU A 55 9.21 32.60 -27.44
CA LEU A 55 8.11 32.60 -26.47
C LEU A 55 6.83 31.87 -26.93
N PRO A 56 6.35 31.99 -28.18
CA PRO A 56 5.19 31.20 -28.59
C PRO A 56 5.38 29.69 -28.46
N ILE A 57 6.59 29.18 -28.72
CA ILE A 57 6.92 27.76 -28.55
C ILE A 57 7.01 27.39 -27.05
N GLN A 58 7.62 28.27 -26.22
CA GLN A 58 7.63 28.06 -24.76
C GLN A 58 6.19 27.96 -24.22
N ASN A 59 5.30 28.86 -24.65
CA ASN A 59 3.90 28.85 -24.19
C ASN A 59 3.15 27.58 -24.59
N GLU A 60 3.35 27.08 -25.83
CA GLU A 60 2.74 25.80 -26.24
C GLU A 60 3.27 24.62 -25.43
N ILE A 61 4.58 24.56 -25.15
CA ILE A 61 5.18 23.53 -24.32
C ILE A 61 4.60 23.61 -22.89
N VAL A 62 4.53 24.82 -22.32
CA VAL A 62 3.96 25.04 -20.97
C VAL A 62 2.52 24.55 -20.93
N LYS A 63 1.70 24.95 -21.89
CA LYS A 63 0.29 24.54 -21.98
C LYS A 63 0.14 23.02 -22.00
N MET A 64 0.95 22.31 -22.78
CA MET A 64 0.92 20.86 -22.84
C MET A 64 1.34 20.23 -21.49
N LEU A 65 2.42 20.73 -20.89
CA LEU A 65 2.96 20.15 -19.65
C LEU A 65 2.10 20.50 -18.42
N ASP A 66 1.55 21.71 -18.37
CA ASP A 66 0.65 22.12 -17.30
C ASP A 66 -0.64 21.29 -17.30
N ASN A 67 -1.21 20.95 -18.46
CA ASN A 67 -2.37 20.04 -18.55
C ASN A 67 -2.11 18.68 -17.90
N PHE A 68 -0.90 18.11 -18.04
CA PHE A 68 -0.56 16.87 -17.37
C PHE A 68 -0.44 17.02 -15.85
N THR A 69 0.13 18.14 -15.38
CA THR A 69 0.26 18.39 -13.94
C THR A 69 -1.09 18.66 -13.29
N GLU A 70 -1.96 19.40 -13.96
CA GLU A 70 -3.33 19.69 -13.52
C GLU A 70 -4.15 18.41 -13.43
N LEU A 71 -4.18 17.58 -14.46
CA LEU A 71 -4.86 16.30 -14.46
C LEU A 71 -4.35 15.37 -13.33
N THR A 72 -3.02 15.36 -13.09
CA THR A 72 -2.45 14.56 -12.00
C THR A 72 -2.88 15.10 -10.63
N ALA A 73 -2.99 16.41 -10.47
CA ALA A 73 -3.48 17.04 -9.25
C ALA A 73 -4.96 16.73 -9.00
N GLU A 74 -5.79 16.82 -10.05
CA GLU A 74 -7.22 16.46 -9.99
C GLU A 74 -7.43 14.99 -9.58
N LEU A 75 -6.74 14.05 -10.23
CA LEU A 75 -6.80 12.64 -9.88
C LEU A 75 -6.34 12.37 -8.44
N THR A 76 -5.34 13.11 -7.96
CA THR A 76 -4.85 12.99 -6.58
C THR A 76 -5.90 13.52 -5.59
N ALA A 77 -6.56 14.61 -5.90
CA ALA A 77 -7.66 15.16 -5.09
C ALA A 77 -8.86 14.20 -5.10
N GLU A 78 -9.22 13.63 -6.25
CA GLU A 78 -10.26 12.63 -6.36
C GLU A 78 -9.95 11.41 -5.50
N LEU A 79 -8.73 10.87 -5.57
CA LEU A 79 -8.31 9.74 -4.73
C LEU A 79 -8.51 10.05 -3.24
N ALA A 80 -8.16 11.26 -2.79
CA ALA A 80 -8.35 11.67 -1.40
C ALA A 80 -9.84 11.71 -1.00
N LEU A 81 -10.71 12.18 -1.89
CA LEU A 81 -12.16 12.19 -1.67
C LEU A 81 -12.74 10.77 -1.67
N ARG A 82 -12.30 9.90 -2.61
CA ARG A 82 -12.75 8.50 -2.67
C ARG A 82 -12.32 7.71 -1.43
N LYS A 83 -11.14 7.96 -0.88
CA LYS A 83 -10.71 7.36 0.39
C LYS A 83 -11.57 7.80 1.57
N LYS A 84 -11.98 9.07 1.64
CA LYS A 84 -12.94 9.54 2.65
C LYS A 84 -14.31 8.87 2.49
N GLN A 85 -14.79 8.77 1.25
CA GLN A 85 -16.04 8.11 0.92
C GLN A 85 -15.99 6.61 1.27
N TYR A 86 -14.90 5.93 0.95
CA TYR A 86 -14.68 4.53 1.34
C TYR A 86 -14.77 4.34 2.86
N ASN A 87 -14.07 5.18 3.63
CA ASN A 87 -14.12 5.08 5.09
C ASN A 87 -15.55 5.28 5.63
N PHE A 88 -16.26 6.28 5.11
CA PHE A 88 -17.64 6.53 5.50
C PHE A 88 -18.56 5.34 5.22
N TYR A 89 -18.51 4.78 4.00
CA TYR A 89 -19.33 3.61 3.65
C TYR A 89 -18.92 2.36 4.41
N ARG A 90 -17.61 2.11 4.57
CA ARG A 90 -17.11 1.00 5.39
C ARG A 90 -17.69 1.08 6.80
N ASP A 91 -17.54 2.22 7.44
CA ASP A 91 -17.96 2.40 8.82
C ASP A 91 -19.50 2.32 8.93
N SER A 92 -20.23 2.84 7.94
CA SER A 92 -21.69 2.76 7.90
C SER A 92 -22.22 1.35 7.64
N LEU A 93 -21.63 0.62 6.68
CA LEU A 93 -22.04 -0.73 6.30
C LEU A 93 -21.68 -1.79 7.35
N LEU A 94 -20.64 -1.53 8.13
CA LEU A 94 -20.17 -2.41 9.20
C LEU A 94 -20.68 -1.96 10.59
N ASN A 95 -21.48 -0.89 10.70
CA ASN A 95 -22.03 -0.44 11.95
C ASN A 95 -23.37 -1.15 12.21
N PHE A 96 -23.34 -2.19 13.02
CA PHE A 96 -24.53 -2.89 13.49
C PHE A 96 -24.81 -2.46 14.92
N SER A 97 -25.97 -1.82 15.17
CA SER A 97 -26.42 -1.59 16.54
C SER A 97 -26.82 -2.94 17.17
N GLN A 98 -26.50 -3.11 18.46
CA GLN A 98 -26.87 -4.33 19.22
C GLN A 98 -28.39 -4.52 19.32
N ASP A 99 -29.16 -3.49 19.01
CA ASP A 99 -30.64 -3.50 19.06
C ASP A 99 -31.30 -4.03 17.77
N VAL A 100 -30.52 -4.34 16.72
CA VAL A 100 -31.07 -4.93 15.49
C VAL A 100 -31.27 -6.42 15.72
N SER A 101 -32.53 -6.82 15.99
CA SER A 101 -32.95 -8.18 16.31
C SER A 101 -32.63 -9.24 15.25
N SER A 102 -32.08 -8.87 14.10
CA SER A 102 -31.76 -9.75 12.98
C SER A 102 -30.25 -10.06 12.85
N VAL A 103 -29.37 -9.53 13.70
CA VAL A 103 -27.93 -9.73 13.62
C VAL A 103 -27.42 -10.38 14.90
N GLU A 104 -26.95 -11.61 14.77
CA GLU A 104 -26.30 -12.34 15.85
C GLU A 104 -24.85 -11.84 16.04
N TRP A 105 -24.44 -11.65 17.28
CA TRP A 105 -23.05 -11.35 17.61
C TRP A 105 -22.33 -12.63 18.03
N LYS A 106 -21.22 -12.93 17.38
CA LYS A 106 -20.35 -14.06 17.67
C LYS A 106 -18.92 -13.56 17.93
N THR A 107 -18.04 -14.43 18.33
CA THR A 107 -16.61 -14.18 18.39
C THR A 107 -15.91 -14.67 17.11
N LEU A 108 -14.75 -14.12 16.79
CA LEU A 108 -13.94 -14.63 15.67
C LEU A 108 -13.63 -16.11 15.83
N ARG A 109 -13.53 -16.61 17.06
CA ARG A 109 -13.33 -18.04 17.36
C ARG A 109 -14.53 -18.88 16.96
N GLU A 110 -15.73 -18.44 17.27
CA GLU A 110 -16.96 -19.19 17.00
C GLU A 110 -17.26 -19.33 15.52
N ILE A 111 -16.82 -18.37 14.70
CA ILE A 111 -17.00 -18.40 13.23
C ILE A 111 -15.82 -19.04 12.48
N SER A 112 -14.80 -19.50 13.18
CA SER A 112 -13.61 -20.10 12.56
C SER A 112 -13.67 -21.62 12.65
N ALA A 113 -13.45 -22.29 11.52
CA ALA A 113 -13.27 -23.73 11.46
C ALA A 113 -11.95 -24.15 12.13
N HIS A 114 -10.90 -23.34 11.96
CA HIS A 114 -9.60 -23.57 12.57
C HIS A 114 -8.88 -22.26 12.88
N ILE A 115 -8.14 -22.24 14.01
CA ILE A 115 -7.29 -21.11 14.41
C ILE A 115 -5.91 -21.64 14.74
N CYS A 116 -4.88 -21.06 14.16
CA CYS A 116 -3.50 -21.43 14.48
C CYS A 116 -2.56 -20.23 14.40
N SER A 117 -1.47 -20.32 15.14
CA SER A 117 -0.29 -19.47 14.90
C SER A 117 0.74 -20.28 14.11
N GLY A 118 1.53 -19.57 13.34
CA GLY A 118 2.62 -20.18 12.60
C GLY A 118 3.88 -20.43 13.45
N GLY A 119 5.02 -20.58 12.80
CA GLY A 119 6.30 -20.81 13.46
C GLY A 119 7.48 -20.25 12.68
N THR A 120 8.59 -20.08 13.38
CA THR A 120 9.86 -19.65 12.80
C THR A 120 10.87 -20.78 12.92
N PRO A 121 11.37 -21.34 11.81
CA PRO A 121 12.49 -22.26 11.84
C PRO A 121 13.71 -21.61 12.51
N ARG A 122 14.59 -22.44 13.09
CA ARG A 122 15.78 -21.92 13.79
C ARG A 122 16.66 -21.10 12.85
N LYS A 123 16.76 -19.80 13.11
CA LYS A 123 17.45 -18.81 12.23
C LYS A 123 18.94 -19.12 12.00
N THR A 124 19.60 -19.77 12.96
CA THR A 124 21.01 -20.13 12.88
C THR A 124 21.27 -21.33 11.95
N ASN A 125 20.24 -22.03 11.51
CA ASN A 125 20.38 -23.14 10.56
C ASN A 125 20.00 -22.66 9.16
N SER A 126 20.98 -22.38 8.34
CA SER A 126 20.81 -21.92 6.95
C SER A 126 20.11 -22.93 6.03
N ALA A 127 20.21 -24.25 6.36
CA ALA A 127 19.52 -25.30 5.60
C ALA A 127 17.98 -25.17 5.65
N TYR A 128 17.44 -24.48 6.65
CA TYR A 128 16.00 -24.25 6.78
C TYR A 128 15.48 -23.13 5.86
N TYR A 129 16.40 -22.36 5.23
CA TYR A 129 16.05 -21.18 4.42
C TYR A 129 16.66 -21.23 3.01
N ASN A 130 17.92 -21.67 2.88
CA ASN A 130 18.62 -21.65 1.60
C ASN A 130 17.98 -22.62 0.61
N GLY A 131 17.57 -22.09 -0.54
CA GLY A 131 16.86 -22.86 -1.56
C GLY A 131 15.41 -23.19 -1.19
N GLY A 132 14.86 -22.55 -0.17
CA GLY A 132 13.46 -22.74 0.23
C GLY A 132 12.46 -22.39 -0.87
N THR A 133 11.44 -23.23 -1.00
CA THR A 133 10.33 -23.07 -1.97
C THR A 133 8.98 -22.90 -1.31
N ILE A 134 8.89 -23.17 0.00
CA ILE A 134 7.65 -23.04 0.78
C ILE A 134 7.46 -21.58 1.15
N PRO A 135 6.39 -20.90 0.69
CA PRO A 135 6.13 -19.51 1.03
C PRO A 135 5.93 -19.36 2.56
N TRP A 136 6.65 -18.43 3.14
CA TRP A 136 6.65 -18.17 4.58
C TRP A 136 6.43 -16.70 4.89
N LEU A 137 5.23 -16.36 5.33
CA LEU A 137 4.79 -15.00 5.61
C LEU A 137 5.32 -14.52 6.95
N ARG A 138 5.82 -13.30 6.97
CA ARG A 138 6.19 -12.59 8.18
C ARG A 138 5.25 -11.42 8.44
N THR A 139 5.11 -11.02 9.70
CA THR A 139 4.19 -9.95 10.12
C THR A 139 4.38 -8.63 9.38
N GLN A 140 5.58 -8.31 8.86
CA GLN A 140 5.82 -7.09 8.09
C GLN A 140 5.00 -7.05 6.79
N GLU A 141 4.62 -8.21 6.27
CA GLU A 141 3.85 -8.35 5.03
C GLU A 141 2.34 -8.22 5.25
N VAL A 142 1.91 -8.24 6.53
CA VAL A 142 0.50 -8.05 6.93
C VAL A 142 0.22 -6.55 6.99
N ALA A 143 -0.50 -6.02 5.97
CA ALA A 143 -0.66 -4.59 5.76
C ALA A 143 -2.04 -4.20 5.20
N PHE A 144 -3.12 -4.86 5.68
CA PHE A 144 -4.50 -4.69 5.19
C PHE A 144 -4.67 -5.03 3.70
N ASN A 145 -3.98 -6.08 3.26
CA ASN A 145 -3.80 -6.47 1.87
C ASN A 145 -4.16 -7.94 1.62
N TYR A 146 -4.26 -8.29 0.34
CA TYR A 146 -4.26 -9.67 -0.12
C TYR A 146 -2.83 -10.14 -0.38
N ILE A 147 -2.49 -11.36 0.06
CA ILE A 147 -1.16 -11.95 -0.09
C ILE A 147 -1.18 -12.86 -1.32
N GLU A 148 -0.66 -12.36 -2.43
CA GLU A 148 -0.52 -13.09 -3.70
C GLU A 148 0.82 -13.85 -3.79
N LYS A 149 1.80 -13.45 -2.99
CA LYS A 149 3.14 -14.05 -2.91
C LYS A 149 3.79 -13.71 -1.59
N ALA A 150 4.67 -14.59 -1.11
CA ALA A 150 5.54 -14.30 0.03
C ALA A 150 6.88 -13.72 -0.45
N THR A 151 7.50 -12.91 0.40
CA THR A 151 8.87 -12.38 0.17
C THR A 151 9.94 -13.27 0.77
N SER A 152 9.56 -14.22 1.62
CA SER A 152 10.47 -15.16 2.29
C SER A 152 9.99 -16.58 2.09
N PHE A 153 10.96 -17.51 2.10
CA PHE A 153 10.70 -18.93 1.88
C PHE A 153 11.44 -19.77 2.91
N ILE A 154 10.91 -20.96 3.20
CA ILE A 154 11.55 -21.99 4.01
C ILE A 154 11.64 -23.29 3.22
N THR A 155 12.53 -24.19 3.65
CA THR A 155 12.67 -25.53 3.06
C THR A 155 11.71 -26.52 3.71
N GLU A 156 11.52 -27.70 3.10
CA GLU A 156 10.80 -28.82 3.72
C GLU A 156 11.41 -29.23 5.08
N GLU A 157 12.74 -29.18 5.18
CA GLU A 157 13.46 -29.44 6.42
C GLU A 157 13.13 -28.38 7.47
N GLY A 158 13.09 -27.10 7.08
CA GLY A 158 12.67 -25.99 7.94
C GLY A 158 11.24 -26.14 8.43
N LEU A 159 10.31 -26.55 7.55
CA LEU A 159 8.93 -26.83 7.91
C LEU A 159 8.83 -27.97 8.93
N LYS A 160 9.47 -29.11 8.66
CA LYS A 160 9.45 -30.29 9.53
C LYS A 160 10.03 -30.03 10.92
N ASN A 161 11.07 -29.21 11.02
CA ASN A 161 11.80 -28.94 12.25
C ASN A 161 11.37 -27.63 12.94
N SER A 162 10.16 -27.17 12.68
CA SER A 162 9.60 -25.97 13.32
C SER A 162 8.11 -26.14 13.61
N SER A 163 7.54 -25.15 14.28
CA SER A 163 6.09 -25.03 14.48
C SER A 163 5.36 -24.35 13.32
N ALA A 164 6.06 -24.04 12.20
CA ALA A 164 5.42 -23.53 11.00
C ALA A 164 4.42 -24.56 10.45
N LYS A 165 3.27 -24.07 10.01
CA LYS A 165 2.18 -24.91 9.49
C LYS A 165 1.64 -24.28 8.21
N TRP A 166 1.23 -25.15 7.28
CA TRP A 166 0.43 -24.71 6.15
C TRP A 166 -0.93 -24.21 6.60
N ILE A 167 -1.36 -23.12 6.03
CA ILE A 167 -2.74 -22.65 6.06
C ILE A 167 -3.31 -22.66 4.64
N PRO A 168 -4.59 -23.00 4.46
CA PRO A 168 -5.25 -22.97 3.16
C PRO A 168 -5.39 -21.52 2.66
N VAL A 169 -5.85 -21.34 1.44
CA VAL A 169 -6.25 -20.03 0.91
C VAL A 169 -7.40 -19.44 1.71
N HIS A 170 -7.54 -18.12 1.64
CA HIS A 170 -8.65 -17.36 2.22
C HIS A 170 -8.72 -17.36 3.76
N CYS A 171 -7.61 -17.65 4.43
CA CYS A 171 -7.52 -17.37 5.87
C CYS A 171 -7.42 -15.87 6.12
N VAL A 172 -8.08 -15.40 7.17
CA VAL A 172 -7.87 -14.06 7.71
C VAL A 172 -6.68 -14.11 8.67
N ILE A 173 -5.61 -13.42 8.32
CA ILE A 173 -4.35 -13.40 9.06
C ILE A 173 -4.27 -12.11 9.85
N VAL A 174 -4.03 -12.19 11.15
CA VAL A 174 -3.86 -11.02 12.02
C VAL A 174 -2.47 -11.03 12.62
N ALA A 175 -1.73 -9.93 12.48
CA ALA A 175 -0.44 -9.75 13.13
C ALA A 175 -0.66 -9.52 14.65
N ILE A 176 0.05 -10.26 15.49
CA ILE A 176 -0.16 -10.23 16.94
C ILE A 176 0.96 -9.55 17.71
N SER A 177 2.02 -9.09 17.05
CA SER A 177 3.13 -8.42 17.75
C SER A 177 3.86 -7.41 16.86
N GLY A 178 4.64 -6.56 17.53
CA GLY A 178 5.48 -5.54 16.88
C GLY A 178 4.69 -4.38 16.27
N ALA A 179 5.32 -3.63 15.37
CA ALA A 179 4.74 -2.42 14.77
C ALA A 179 3.50 -2.70 13.90
N THR A 180 3.27 -3.93 13.51
CA THR A 180 2.12 -4.36 12.69
C THR A 180 1.00 -4.99 13.51
N ALA A 181 1.12 -5.09 14.84
CA ALA A 181 0.10 -5.68 15.71
C ALA A 181 -1.29 -5.09 15.43
N GLY A 182 -2.29 -5.95 15.30
CA GLY A 182 -3.67 -5.61 14.93
C GLY A 182 -3.93 -5.48 13.43
N ARG A 183 -2.91 -5.42 12.56
CA ARG A 183 -3.12 -5.42 11.11
C ARG A 183 -3.57 -6.78 10.63
N SER A 184 -4.39 -6.78 9.58
CA SER A 184 -4.92 -8.01 8.98
C SER A 184 -4.53 -8.13 7.50
N ALA A 185 -4.57 -9.37 7.00
CA ALA A 185 -4.41 -9.70 5.58
C ALA A 185 -5.24 -10.95 5.25
N VAL A 186 -5.41 -11.24 3.98
CA VAL A 186 -5.98 -12.50 3.47
C VAL A 186 -4.97 -13.13 2.52
N ASN A 187 -4.75 -14.43 2.61
CA ASN A 187 -3.88 -15.14 1.67
C ASN A 187 -4.68 -15.70 0.49
N ASN A 188 -4.24 -15.38 -0.74
CA ASN A 188 -4.78 -15.94 -1.98
C ASN A 188 -3.98 -17.16 -2.49
N ILE A 189 -2.93 -17.54 -1.77
CA ILE A 189 -2.13 -18.74 -2.01
C ILE A 189 -2.04 -19.58 -0.72
N PRO A 190 -1.90 -20.90 -0.79
CA PRO A 190 -1.51 -21.68 0.38
C PRO A 190 -0.15 -21.18 0.88
N ILE A 191 0.00 -20.98 2.19
CA ILE A 191 1.18 -20.33 2.75
C ILE A 191 1.48 -20.85 4.15
N THR A 192 2.70 -20.68 4.61
CA THR A 192 3.05 -20.82 6.02
C THR A 192 3.29 -19.45 6.63
N THR A 193 3.16 -19.31 7.96
CA THR A 193 3.34 -18.03 8.65
C THR A 193 4.33 -18.14 9.81
N ASN A 194 4.85 -17.02 10.26
CA ASN A 194 5.64 -16.99 11.50
C ASN A 194 4.74 -17.03 12.74
N GLN A 195 5.32 -17.22 13.94
CA GLN A 195 4.59 -17.31 15.20
C GLN A 195 3.89 -16.02 15.63
N HIS A 196 4.16 -14.90 14.95
CA HIS A 196 3.55 -13.60 15.22
C HIS A 196 2.33 -13.31 14.30
N CYS A 197 1.88 -14.31 13.56
CA CYS A 197 0.63 -14.30 12.81
C CYS A 197 -0.37 -15.23 13.47
N CYS A 198 -1.58 -14.74 13.72
CA CYS A 198 -2.73 -15.54 14.07
C CYS A 198 -3.59 -15.72 12.83
N ASN A 199 -3.85 -16.96 12.44
CA ASN A 199 -4.52 -17.33 11.21
C ASN A 199 -5.89 -17.91 11.52
N PHE A 200 -6.93 -17.36 10.92
CA PHE A 200 -8.32 -17.75 11.09
C PHE A 200 -8.81 -18.35 9.78
N GLU A 201 -9.04 -19.64 9.74
CA GLU A 201 -9.76 -20.33 8.68
C GLU A 201 -11.25 -20.17 8.99
N ILE A 202 -11.94 -19.34 8.19
CA ILE A 202 -13.33 -19.00 8.46
C ILE A 202 -14.24 -20.16 7.98
N ASN A 203 -15.24 -20.49 8.77
CA ASN A 203 -16.29 -21.42 8.36
C ASN A 203 -17.23 -20.70 7.35
N ASP A 204 -17.21 -21.10 6.09
CA ASP A 204 -17.93 -20.49 4.98
C ASP A 204 -19.46 -20.66 5.07
N GLU A 205 -19.95 -21.62 5.84
CA GLU A 205 -21.36 -21.74 6.19
C GLU A 205 -21.85 -20.64 7.13
N MET A 206 -20.93 -20.00 7.89
CA MET A 206 -21.25 -18.99 8.89
C MET A 206 -20.92 -17.57 8.43
N ALA A 207 -19.76 -17.39 7.78
CA ALA A 207 -19.31 -16.07 7.39
C ALA A 207 -18.44 -16.08 6.13
N ASP A 208 -18.59 -15.03 5.31
CA ASP A 208 -17.69 -14.74 4.20
C ASP A 208 -16.35 -14.23 4.74
N TYR A 209 -15.23 -14.84 4.34
CA TYR A 209 -13.89 -14.46 4.82
C TYR A 209 -13.51 -13.01 4.49
N LYS A 210 -14.00 -12.44 3.37
CA LYS A 210 -13.78 -11.03 3.04
C LYS A 210 -14.57 -10.11 3.96
N TYR A 211 -15.81 -10.49 4.30
CA TYR A 211 -16.60 -9.76 5.31
C TYR A 211 -15.84 -9.71 6.64
N VAL A 212 -15.34 -10.85 7.10
CA VAL A 212 -14.53 -10.94 8.33
C VAL A 212 -13.26 -10.07 8.20
N PHE A 213 -12.56 -10.14 7.07
CA PHE A 213 -11.40 -9.29 6.82
C PHE A 213 -11.73 -7.80 6.90
N TYR A 214 -12.80 -7.33 6.26
CA TYR A 214 -13.23 -5.93 6.32
C TYR A 214 -13.66 -5.52 7.72
N TRP A 215 -14.33 -6.39 8.45
CA TRP A 215 -14.66 -6.16 9.84
C TRP A 215 -13.40 -5.99 10.69
N VAL A 216 -12.49 -6.94 10.69
CA VAL A 216 -11.23 -6.89 11.46
C VAL A 216 -10.41 -5.65 11.07
N LYS A 217 -10.33 -5.33 9.78
CA LYS A 217 -9.67 -4.11 9.27
C LYS A 217 -10.32 -2.84 9.83
N SER A 218 -11.65 -2.78 9.92
CA SER A 218 -12.37 -1.63 10.47
C SER A 218 -12.15 -1.44 11.97
N GLN A 219 -11.93 -2.54 12.69
CA GLN A 219 -11.72 -2.57 14.15
C GLN A 219 -10.24 -2.46 14.56
N TYR A 220 -9.35 -2.09 13.64
CA TYR A 220 -7.90 -2.09 13.85
C TYR A 220 -7.46 -1.37 15.13
N GLU A 221 -7.94 -0.15 15.38
CA GLU A 221 -7.54 0.66 16.54
C GLU A 221 -8.05 0.02 17.85
N GLN A 222 -9.25 -0.54 17.85
CA GLN A 222 -9.84 -1.22 18.99
C GLN A 222 -9.07 -2.52 19.29
N ILE A 223 -8.81 -3.35 18.27
CA ILE A 223 -8.06 -4.60 18.42
C ILE A 223 -6.64 -4.30 18.92
N LYS A 224 -5.97 -3.32 18.33
CA LYS A 224 -4.63 -2.90 18.75
C LYS A 224 -4.61 -2.41 20.20
N GLY A 225 -5.66 -1.70 20.63
CA GLY A 225 -5.83 -1.23 22.01
C GLY A 225 -6.00 -2.34 23.05
N LEU A 226 -6.31 -3.57 22.62
CA LEU A 226 -6.39 -4.75 23.52
C LEU A 226 -5.02 -5.34 23.87
N GLY A 227 -3.95 -4.89 23.20
CA GLY A 227 -2.59 -5.36 23.46
C GLY A 227 -2.16 -5.14 24.92
N ARG A 228 -1.45 -6.11 25.48
CA ARG A 228 -1.02 -6.12 26.88
C ARG A 228 0.50 -6.05 27.01
N GLY A 229 0.96 -5.52 28.14
CA GLY A 229 2.38 -5.41 28.47
C GLY A 229 3.09 -4.25 27.74
N ALA A 230 4.40 -4.11 27.99
CA ALA A 230 5.21 -3.00 27.46
C ALA A 230 5.31 -2.95 25.91
N ARG A 231 5.04 -4.07 25.22
CA ARG A 231 5.06 -4.19 23.76
C ARG A 231 3.68 -4.12 23.12
N ALA A 232 2.61 -4.01 23.95
CA ALA A 232 1.22 -4.10 23.49
C ALA A 232 0.97 -5.34 22.60
N ASP A 233 1.54 -6.50 22.98
CA ASP A 233 1.38 -7.73 22.21
C ASP A 233 -0.04 -8.29 22.37
N LEU A 234 -0.59 -8.71 21.25
CA LEU A 234 -1.84 -9.45 21.14
C LEU A 234 -1.54 -10.96 21.21
N ASN A 235 -2.57 -11.77 21.34
CA ASN A 235 -2.47 -13.24 21.20
C ASN A 235 -3.73 -13.81 20.56
N ALA A 236 -3.71 -15.09 20.22
CA ALA A 236 -4.82 -15.76 19.55
C ALA A 236 -6.11 -15.77 20.41
N ASP A 237 -6.01 -15.78 21.74
CA ASP A 237 -7.19 -15.76 22.61
C ASP A 237 -7.84 -14.38 22.64
N ILE A 238 -7.05 -13.31 22.73
CA ILE A 238 -7.56 -11.93 22.68
C ILE A 238 -8.28 -11.69 21.37
N ILE A 239 -7.65 -12.02 20.22
CA ILE A 239 -8.25 -11.78 18.92
C ILE A 239 -9.41 -12.74 18.67
N GLY A 240 -9.24 -14.03 19.01
CA GLY A 240 -10.30 -15.02 18.87
C GLY A 240 -11.57 -14.70 19.66
N SER A 241 -11.45 -13.99 20.77
CA SER A 241 -12.59 -13.52 21.58
C SER A 241 -13.19 -12.20 21.12
N TYR A 242 -12.63 -11.58 20.06
CA TYR A 242 -13.13 -10.30 19.56
C TYR A 242 -14.49 -10.48 18.91
N PRO A 243 -15.49 -9.62 19.25
CA PRO A 243 -16.85 -9.75 18.74
C PRO A 243 -16.95 -9.34 17.28
N ILE A 244 -17.83 -10.02 16.56
CA ILE A 244 -18.18 -9.75 15.17
C ILE A 244 -19.69 -9.91 14.96
N PRO A 245 -20.37 -8.97 14.33
CA PRO A 245 -21.78 -9.14 13.95
C PRO A 245 -21.88 -10.05 12.73
N ILE A 246 -22.82 -10.99 12.75
CA ILE A 246 -23.01 -11.97 11.69
C ILE A 246 -24.41 -11.76 11.06
N PRO A 247 -24.55 -10.83 10.11
CA PRO A 247 -25.77 -10.74 9.31
C PRO A 247 -25.88 -11.94 8.35
N PRO A 248 -27.04 -12.18 7.74
CA PRO A 248 -27.21 -13.23 6.73
C PRO A 248 -26.12 -13.16 5.63
N LEU A 249 -25.71 -14.31 5.08
CA LEU A 249 -24.63 -14.41 4.10
C LEU A 249 -24.85 -13.54 2.86
N ASP A 250 -26.09 -13.38 2.39
CA ASP A 250 -26.41 -12.51 1.26
C ASP A 250 -26.17 -11.03 1.57
N VAL A 251 -26.36 -10.61 2.84
CA VAL A 251 -26.06 -9.27 3.30
C VAL A 251 -24.55 -9.08 3.40
N GLN A 252 -23.82 -10.06 3.95
CA GLN A 252 -22.35 -10.04 3.98
C GLN A 252 -21.77 -9.89 2.58
N GLN A 253 -22.25 -10.67 1.60
CA GLN A 253 -21.81 -10.61 0.20
C GLN A 253 -22.10 -9.25 -0.46
N LYS A 254 -23.25 -8.64 -0.17
CA LYS A 254 -23.57 -7.28 -0.64
C LYS A 254 -22.59 -6.24 -0.07
N ILE A 255 -22.29 -6.32 1.22
CA ILE A 255 -21.31 -5.46 1.88
C ILE A 255 -19.93 -5.64 1.22
N VAL A 256 -19.47 -6.88 1.08
CA VAL A 256 -18.20 -7.23 0.43
C VAL A 256 -18.13 -6.66 -0.99
N SER A 257 -19.18 -6.85 -1.79
CA SER A 257 -19.23 -6.34 -3.18
C SER A 257 -19.05 -4.83 -3.26
N ILE A 258 -19.61 -4.08 -2.33
CA ILE A 258 -19.46 -2.61 -2.26
C ILE A 258 -18.03 -2.25 -1.83
N LEU A 259 -17.52 -2.88 -0.77
CA LEU A 259 -16.19 -2.58 -0.22
C LEU A 259 -15.06 -2.99 -1.18
N ASP A 260 -15.18 -4.12 -1.87
CA ASP A 260 -14.22 -4.56 -2.89
C ASP A 260 -14.09 -3.54 -4.04
N ARG A 261 -15.21 -2.96 -4.50
CA ARG A 261 -15.18 -1.91 -5.55
C ARG A 261 -14.45 -0.67 -5.09
N PHE A 262 -14.67 -0.24 -3.86
CA PHE A 262 -13.96 0.90 -3.29
C PHE A 262 -12.49 0.61 -3.05
N ASP A 263 -12.17 -0.60 -2.55
CA ASP A 263 -10.78 -1.00 -2.31
C ASP A 263 -9.99 -1.04 -3.61
N THR A 264 -10.56 -1.64 -4.67
CA THR A 264 -9.97 -1.62 -6.02
C THR A 264 -9.76 -0.20 -6.52
N LEU A 265 -10.77 0.67 -6.43
CA LEU A 265 -10.67 2.04 -6.92
C LEU A 265 -9.59 2.85 -6.17
N CYS A 266 -9.49 2.68 -4.85
CA CYS A 266 -8.65 3.51 -3.99
C CYS A 266 -7.23 2.97 -3.78
N ASN A 267 -7.01 1.67 -3.89
CA ASN A 267 -5.78 1.02 -3.45
C ASN A 267 -5.12 0.14 -4.51
N ASP A 268 -5.83 -0.27 -5.56
CA ASP A 268 -5.24 -1.11 -6.61
C ASP A 268 -4.21 -0.32 -7.43
N LEU A 269 -2.98 -0.84 -7.46
CA LEU A 269 -1.85 -0.25 -8.18
C LEU A 269 -1.84 -0.60 -9.68
N THR A 270 -2.77 -1.44 -10.13
CA THR A 270 -2.85 -1.91 -11.53
C THR A 270 -4.08 -1.39 -12.26
N GLN A 271 -5.18 -1.13 -11.57
CA GLN A 271 -6.47 -0.76 -12.17
C GLN A 271 -7.13 0.46 -11.50
N GLY A 272 -6.73 0.83 -10.28
CA GLY A 272 -7.35 1.92 -9.52
C GLY A 272 -6.80 3.31 -9.84
N LEU A 273 -7.29 4.31 -9.12
CA LEU A 273 -6.79 5.69 -9.20
C LEU A 273 -5.28 5.82 -8.97
N PRO A 274 -4.65 5.04 -8.06
CA PRO A 274 -3.20 5.06 -7.91
C PRO A 274 -2.45 4.64 -9.18
N ALA A 275 -2.96 3.65 -9.93
CA ALA A 275 -2.39 3.21 -11.20
C ALA A 275 -2.49 4.31 -12.27
N GLU A 276 -3.65 4.97 -12.37
CA GLU A 276 -3.86 6.07 -13.30
C GLU A 276 -2.94 7.25 -12.99
N ILE A 277 -2.82 7.65 -11.72
CA ILE A 277 -1.89 8.71 -11.28
C ILE A 277 -0.45 8.35 -11.66
N ALA A 278 -0.02 7.11 -11.43
CA ALA A 278 1.33 6.66 -11.78
C ALA A 278 1.56 6.67 -13.30
N ALA A 279 0.57 6.27 -14.09
CA ALA A 279 0.62 6.31 -15.55
C ALA A 279 0.72 7.74 -16.07
N ARG A 280 -0.07 8.68 -15.52
CA ARG A 280 -0.03 10.10 -15.91
C ARG A 280 1.30 10.77 -15.54
N LYS A 281 1.87 10.45 -14.37
CA LYS A 281 3.21 10.92 -14.00
C LYS A 281 4.29 10.44 -14.98
N LYS A 282 4.29 9.17 -15.38
CA LYS A 282 5.22 8.64 -16.38
C LYS A 282 5.02 9.31 -17.74
N GLN A 283 3.77 9.54 -18.13
CA GLN A 283 3.43 10.23 -19.38
C GLN A 283 3.94 11.68 -19.36
N TYR A 284 3.72 12.41 -18.27
CA TYR A 284 4.27 13.75 -18.07
C TYR A 284 5.80 13.76 -18.20
N GLU A 285 6.50 12.86 -17.50
CA GLU A 285 7.97 12.77 -17.56
C GLU A 285 8.47 12.52 -18.98
N TYR A 286 7.83 11.59 -19.70
CA TYR A 286 8.19 11.30 -21.09
C TYR A 286 8.01 12.52 -22.00
N TYR A 287 6.85 13.17 -21.96
CA TYR A 287 6.59 14.33 -22.83
C TYR A 287 7.41 15.55 -22.43
N ARG A 288 7.61 15.79 -21.13
CA ARG A 288 8.48 16.84 -20.63
C ARG A 288 9.88 16.69 -21.21
N ASP A 289 10.48 15.53 -21.05
CA ASP A 289 11.85 15.31 -21.49
C ASP A 289 11.96 15.36 -23.03
N LYS A 290 10.94 14.90 -23.74
CA LYS A 290 10.88 14.99 -25.22
C LYS A 290 10.70 16.42 -25.72
N LEU A 291 9.80 17.21 -25.14
CA LEU A 291 9.49 18.57 -25.55
C LEU A 291 10.60 19.57 -25.17
N LEU A 292 11.37 19.27 -24.13
CA LEU A 292 12.47 20.13 -23.67
C LEU A 292 13.84 19.75 -24.29
N THR A 293 13.88 18.72 -25.16
CA THR A 293 15.10 18.33 -25.89
C THR A 293 15.14 18.95 -27.25
N PHE A 294 16.07 19.87 -27.49
CA PHE A 294 16.30 20.51 -28.76
C PHE A 294 17.65 20.10 -29.34
N ARG A 295 17.72 19.94 -30.68
CA ARG A 295 19.01 19.75 -31.37
C ARG A 295 19.78 21.06 -31.34
N ARG A 296 21.03 21.03 -30.91
CA ARG A 296 21.95 22.17 -31.13
C ARG A 296 22.17 22.34 -32.65
N LYS A 297 22.00 23.57 -33.14
CA LYS A 297 22.43 23.95 -34.49
C LYS A 297 23.95 24.07 -34.54
#